data_3ab4deff4327a0dc6745b78daae4e8d1
#
_entry.id   3ab4deff4327a0dc6745b78daae4e8d1
#
_cell.length_a   1.000
_cell.length_b   1.000
_cell.length_c   1.000
_cell.angle_alpha   90.00
_cell.angle_beta   90.00
_cell.angle_gamma   90.00
#
_symmetry.space_group_name_H-M   'P 1'
#
loop_
_entity.id
_entity.type
_entity.pdbx_description
1 polymer ?
#
loop_
_entity_poly.entity_id
_entity_poly.type
_entity_poly.pdbx_seq_one_letter_code
_entity_poly.pdbx_strand_id
1 'polypeptide(L)'
;MRKQILIFLLLLSFVSKAFCQTTTHVTLTCYQPVKSQCNNQPLVTADGSKINLHHLKRGNIKWCAISRDLLYLFPKNKPKKVFIEGFGVYEVKDVMNKRHNHRIDILIHPKNSKRISIKNVKVKILK
;
A
#
# COMPACT_ATOMS: atom_id res chain seq x y z
N MET A 1 -33.67 -33.00 13.80
CA MET A 1 -33.00 -31.97 14.59
C MET A 1 -31.46 -32.11 14.65
N ARG A 2 -30.90 -33.30 14.90
CA ARG A 2 -29.44 -33.48 14.98
C ARG A 2 -28.68 -33.21 13.66
N LYS A 3 -29.28 -33.52 12.48
CA LYS A 3 -28.66 -33.31 11.18
C LYS A 3 -28.57 -31.81 10.80
N GLN A 4 -29.51 -30.97 11.24
CA GLN A 4 -29.54 -29.56 10.93
C GLN A 4 -28.51 -28.78 11.78
N ILE A 5 -28.23 -29.21 13.02
CA ILE A 5 -27.21 -28.60 13.89
C ILE A 5 -25.80 -28.88 13.37
N LEU A 6 -25.56 -30.07 12.79
CA LEU A 6 -24.29 -30.45 12.20
C LEU A 6 -23.95 -29.61 10.95
N ILE A 7 -24.95 -29.34 10.10
CA ILE A 7 -24.78 -28.52 8.89
C ILE A 7 -24.49 -27.06 9.25
N PHE A 8 -25.12 -26.55 10.30
CA PHE A 8 -24.88 -25.19 10.78
C PHE A 8 -23.46 -25.01 11.37
N LEU A 9 -22.95 -26.00 12.10
CA LEU A 9 -21.57 -26.01 12.63
C LEU A 9 -20.52 -26.12 11.52
N LEU A 10 -20.79 -26.85 10.43
CA LEU A 10 -19.91 -26.92 9.26
C LEU A 10 -19.85 -25.59 8.51
N LEU A 11 -20.96 -24.88 8.39
CA LEU A 11 -21.01 -23.55 7.76
C LEU A 11 -20.23 -22.49 8.57
N LEU A 12 -20.27 -22.56 9.90
CA LEU A 12 -19.50 -21.66 10.77
C LEU A 12 -17.98 -21.89 10.67
N SER A 13 -17.54 -23.14 10.45
CA SER A 13 -16.11 -23.44 10.30
C SER A 13 -15.52 -22.93 8.97
N PHE A 14 -16.35 -22.74 7.93
CA PHE A 14 -15.92 -22.16 6.64
C PHE A 14 -15.69 -20.65 6.70
N VAL A 15 -16.43 -19.92 7.53
CA VAL A 15 -16.34 -18.45 7.65
C VAL A 15 -15.06 -18.03 8.36
N SER A 16 -14.50 -18.85 9.27
CA SER A 16 -13.29 -18.51 10.03
C SER A 16 -11.99 -18.53 9.22
N LYS A 17 -11.97 -19.18 8.03
CA LYS A 17 -10.77 -19.23 7.16
C LYS A 17 -10.63 -18.03 6.20
N ALA A 18 -11.66 -17.17 6.07
CA ALA A 18 -11.69 -16.07 5.11
C ALA A 18 -11.01 -14.77 5.61
N PHE A 19 -10.57 -14.71 6.88
CA PHE A 19 -10.12 -13.47 7.52
C PHE A 19 -8.63 -13.41 7.87
N CYS A 20 -7.78 -14.22 7.23
CA CYS A 20 -6.34 -14.16 7.47
C CYS A 20 -5.71 -13.05 6.60
N GLN A 21 -5.72 -11.80 7.08
CA GLN A 21 -5.04 -10.68 6.44
C GLN A 21 -3.75 -10.36 7.18
N THR A 22 -2.67 -10.17 6.42
CA THR A 22 -1.40 -9.70 6.96
C THR A 22 -1.50 -8.21 7.26
N THR A 23 -1.24 -7.84 8.51
CA THR A 23 -1.16 -6.45 8.96
C THR A 23 0.22 -6.12 9.47
N THR A 24 0.64 -4.88 9.29
CA THR A 24 1.87 -4.36 9.88
C THR A 24 1.69 -2.89 10.22
N HIS A 25 2.65 -2.31 10.94
CA HIS A 25 2.66 -0.89 11.27
C HIS A 25 3.86 -0.24 10.60
N VAL A 26 3.65 0.94 10.04
CA VAL A 26 4.67 1.68 9.28
C VAL A 26 4.73 3.13 9.70
N THR A 27 5.84 3.79 9.41
CA THR A 27 5.90 5.24 9.35
C THR A 27 5.40 5.68 7.98
N LEU A 28 4.38 6.52 7.96
CA LEU A 28 3.78 7.03 6.74
C LEU A 28 4.33 8.42 6.44
N THR A 29 4.87 8.59 5.26
CA THR A 29 5.37 9.86 4.73
C THR A 29 4.79 10.11 3.35
N CYS A 30 5.12 11.22 2.73
CA CYS A 30 4.74 11.53 1.35
C CYS A 30 5.92 12.07 0.57
N TYR A 31 5.90 11.90 -0.74
CA TYR A 31 6.90 12.43 -1.65
C TYR A 31 6.28 13.02 -2.90
N GLN A 32 7.01 13.94 -3.51
CA GLN A 32 6.62 14.57 -4.78
C GLN A 32 7.49 14.02 -5.91
N PRO A 33 6.93 13.83 -7.12
CA PRO A 33 7.69 13.33 -8.27
C PRO A 33 8.55 14.44 -8.89
N VAL A 34 9.55 14.87 -8.15
CA VAL A 34 10.49 15.94 -8.53
C VAL A 34 11.92 15.44 -8.39
N LYS A 35 12.85 16.00 -9.18
CA LYS A 35 14.26 15.56 -9.20
C LYS A 35 14.95 15.62 -7.84
N SER A 36 14.61 16.60 -7.00
CA SER A 36 15.18 16.75 -5.66
C SER A 36 14.80 15.64 -4.68
N GLN A 37 13.69 14.95 -4.92
CA GLN A 37 13.18 13.86 -4.07
C GLN A 37 13.30 12.49 -4.72
N CYS A 38 13.54 12.43 -6.00
CA CYS A 38 13.62 11.23 -6.81
C CYS A 38 14.98 11.19 -7.55
N ASN A 39 15.02 10.44 -8.65
CA ASN A 39 16.16 10.38 -9.57
C ASN A 39 15.97 11.33 -10.77
N ASN A 40 16.78 11.16 -11.82
CA ASN A 40 16.70 11.95 -13.04
C ASN A 40 15.38 11.77 -13.84
N GLN A 41 14.61 10.74 -13.54
CA GLN A 41 13.31 10.47 -14.15
C GLN A 41 12.22 10.44 -13.08
N PRO A 42 11.85 11.59 -12.49
CA PRO A 42 10.92 11.63 -11.36
C PRO A 42 9.50 11.20 -11.69
N LEU A 43 9.12 11.21 -12.98
CA LEU A 43 7.79 10.78 -13.43
C LEU A 43 7.71 9.29 -13.80
N VAL A 44 8.77 8.53 -13.54
CA VAL A 44 8.81 7.08 -13.76
C VAL A 44 9.12 6.38 -12.44
N THR A 45 8.26 5.45 -12.05
CA THR A 45 8.44 4.66 -10.82
C THR A 45 9.40 3.49 -11.05
N ALA A 46 9.80 2.79 -9.99
CA ALA A 46 10.72 1.66 -10.06
C ALA A 46 10.19 0.50 -10.91
N ASP A 47 8.87 0.32 -11.00
CA ASP A 47 8.25 -0.71 -11.84
C ASP A 47 8.08 -0.27 -13.31
N GLY A 48 8.57 0.92 -13.68
CA GLY A 48 8.47 1.48 -15.03
C GLY A 48 7.16 2.22 -15.31
N SER A 49 6.26 2.34 -14.34
CA SER A 49 5.00 3.07 -14.52
C SER A 49 5.25 4.57 -14.68
N LYS A 50 4.54 5.20 -15.63
CA LYS A 50 4.61 6.64 -15.86
C LYS A 50 3.56 7.36 -15.03
N ILE A 51 3.96 8.41 -14.32
CA ILE A 51 3.09 9.22 -13.48
C ILE A 51 2.41 10.27 -14.34
N ASN A 52 1.09 10.22 -14.45
CA ASN A 52 0.28 11.26 -15.05
C ASN A 52 -0.10 12.30 -13.99
N LEU A 53 0.50 13.48 -14.08
CA LEU A 53 0.31 14.54 -13.07
C LEU A 53 -1.13 15.02 -12.99
N HIS A 54 -1.87 15.02 -14.09
CA HIS A 54 -3.27 15.42 -14.09
C HIS A 54 -4.15 14.43 -13.31
N HIS A 55 -3.95 13.13 -13.53
CA HIS A 55 -4.65 12.09 -12.77
C HIS A 55 -4.23 12.08 -11.29
N LEU A 56 -2.95 12.33 -11.00
CA LEU A 56 -2.46 12.42 -9.63
C LEU A 56 -3.13 13.59 -8.89
N LYS A 57 -3.24 14.74 -9.52
CA LYS A 57 -3.88 15.92 -8.94
C LYS A 57 -5.36 15.68 -8.65
N ARG A 58 -6.05 14.94 -9.49
CA ARG A 58 -7.47 14.60 -9.32
C ARG A 58 -7.74 13.48 -8.32
N GLY A 59 -6.70 12.82 -7.81
CA GLY A 59 -6.86 11.67 -6.93
C GLY A 59 -7.21 10.36 -7.63
N ASN A 60 -7.12 10.30 -8.96
CA ASN A 60 -7.36 9.08 -9.75
C ASN A 60 -6.18 8.11 -9.68
N ILE A 61 -5.00 8.60 -9.31
CA ILE A 61 -3.81 7.79 -9.05
C ILE A 61 -3.56 7.81 -7.54
N LYS A 62 -3.56 6.62 -6.95
CA LYS A 62 -3.20 6.39 -5.55
C LYS A 62 -2.05 5.41 -5.50
N TRP A 63 -0.85 5.91 -5.63
CA TRP A 63 0.39 5.14 -5.66
C TRP A 63 1.27 5.49 -4.47
N CYS A 64 2.09 4.53 -4.08
CA CYS A 64 3.06 4.72 -3.00
C CYS A 64 4.36 3.97 -3.30
N ALA A 65 5.41 4.39 -2.61
CA ALA A 65 6.66 3.66 -2.50
C ALA A 65 6.69 2.91 -1.17
N ILE A 66 7.36 1.76 -1.15
CA ILE A 66 7.48 0.93 0.06
C ILE A 66 8.95 0.69 0.37
N SER A 67 9.29 0.60 1.66
CA SER A 67 10.61 0.18 2.07
C SER A 67 10.85 -1.29 1.71
N ARG A 68 12.07 -1.62 1.30
CA ARG A 68 12.41 -2.93 0.73
C ARG A 68 12.22 -4.09 1.70
N ASP A 69 12.34 -3.84 2.99
CA ASP A 69 12.12 -4.82 4.05
C ASP A 69 10.68 -5.36 4.14
N LEU A 70 9.72 -4.68 3.54
CA LEU A 70 8.31 -5.08 3.53
C LEU A 70 7.88 -5.83 2.26
N LEU A 71 8.75 -5.93 1.24
CA LEU A 71 8.39 -6.54 -0.05
C LEU A 71 7.98 -8.01 0.07
N TYR A 72 8.57 -8.75 1.02
CA TYR A 72 8.27 -10.17 1.22
C TYR A 72 6.83 -10.43 1.69
N LEU A 73 6.14 -9.41 2.20
CA LEU A 73 4.75 -9.54 2.66
C LEU A 73 3.75 -9.67 1.53
N PHE A 74 4.14 -9.30 0.31
CA PHE A 74 3.25 -9.28 -0.85
C PHE A 74 3.30 -10.60 -1.61
N PRO A 75 2.15 -11.01 -2.21
CA PRO A 75 2.13 -12.18 -3.07
C PRO A 75 2.96 -11.94 -4.32
N LYS A 76 3.63 -12.99 -4.80
CA LYS A 76 4.35 -12.97 -6.08
C LYS A 76 3.35 -12.98 -7.24
N ASN A 77 3.73 -12.37 -8.36
CA ASN A 77 2.97 -12.38 -9.62
C ASN A 77 1.60 -11.70 -9.56
N LYS A 78 1.39 -10.81 -8.61
CA LYS A 78 0.17 -9.99 -8.50
C LYS A 78 0.56 -8.53 -8.27
N PRO A 79 -0.29 -7.57 -8.68
CA PRO A 79 -0.10 -6.18 -8.29
C PRO A 79 -0.05 -6.05 -6.77
N LYS A 80 0.88 -5.26 -6.27
CA LYS A 80 1.05 -5.01 -4.83
C LYS A 80 0.12 -3.88 -4.41
N LYS A 81 -0.79 -4.17 -3.49
CA LYS A 81 -1.75 -3.20 -2.96
C LYS A 81 -1.76 -3.24 -1.44
N VAL A 82 -1.94 -2.08 -0.83
CA VAL A 82 -2.06 -1.92 0.62
C VAL A 82 -3.30 -1.10 0.96
N PHE A 83 -3.94 -1.43 2.06
CA PHE A 83 -4.92 -0.55 2.70
C PHE A 83 -4.23 0.17 3.85
N ILE A 84 -4.16 1.49 3.76
CA ILE A 84 -3.56 2.36 4.78
C ILE A 84 -4.69 2.95 5.62
N GLU A 85 -4.71 2.64 6.92
CA GLU A 85 -5.74 3.13 7.83
C GLU A 85 -5.78 4.67 7.82
N GLY A 86 -6.97 5.22 7.59
CA GLY A 86 -7.19 6.66 7.46
C GLY A 86 -6.94 7.24 6.07
N PHE A 87 -6.39 6.46 5.13
CA PHE A 87 -6.03 6.94 3.78
C PHE A 87 -6.66 6.13 2.64
N GLY A 88 -6.93 4.85 2.86
CA GLY A 88 -7.53 3.96 1.87
C GLY A 88 -6.54 3.06 1.13
N VAL A 89 -6.94 2.58 -0.05
CA VAL A 89 -6.15 1.63 -0.84
C VAL A 89 -5.16 2.36 -1.74
N TYR A 90 -3.90 1.91 -1.70
CA TYR A 90 -2.82 2.41 -2.55
C TYR A 90 -2.14 1.26 -3.28
N GLU A 91 -1.75 1.50 -4.53
CA GLU A 91 -0.88 0.58 -5.27
C GLU A 91 0.59 0.88 -4.98
N VAL A 92 1.36 -0.16 -4.72
CA VAL A 92 2.82 -0.07 -4.57
C VAL A 92 3.44 -0.09 -5.95
N LYS A 93 3.94 1.06 -6.41
CA LYS A 93 4.56 1.24 -7.73
C LYS A 93 6.05 1.54 -7.65
N ASP A 94 6.54 1.83 -6.47
CA ASP A 94 7.93 2.25 -6.28
C ASP A 94 8.54 1.62 -5.02
N VAL A 95 9.84 1.63 -4.94
CA VAL A 95 10.60 1.16 -3.77
C VAL A 95 11.49 2.28 -3.24
N MET A 96 11.62 2.32 -1.92
CA MET A 96 12.44 3.31 -1.24
C MET A 96 13.91 2.90 -1.20
N ASN A 97 14.78 3.86 -0.89
CA ASN A 97 16.19 3.61 -0.65
C ASN A 97 16.37 2.59 0.49
N LYS A 98 17.40 1.76 0.41
CA LYS A 98 17.71 0.69 1.37
C LYS A 98 17.82 1.16 2.82
N ARG A 99 18.12 2.43 3.06
CA ARG A 99 18.25 3.00 4.41
C ARG A 99 16.91 3.10 5.17
N HIS A 100 15.77 3.02 4.45
CA HIS A 100 14.45 3.13 5.06
C HIS A 100 13.90 1.75 5.41
N ASN A 101 13.32 1.65 6.61
CA ASN A 101 12.70 0.44 7.12
C ASN A 101 11.29 0.75 7.63
N HIS A 102 10.37 -0.19 7.48
CA HIS A 102 8.98 -0.08 7.95
C HIS A 102 8.33 1.25 7.56
N ARG A 103 8.44 1.62 6.30
CA ARG A 103 7.97 2.91 5.80
C ARG A 103 7.19 2.77 4.50
N ILE A 104 6.14 3.57 4.39
CA ILE A 104 5.39 3.79 3.15
C ILE A 104 5.40 5.29 2.86
N ASP A 105 5.64 5.62 1.61
CA ASP A 105 5.78 6.99 1.12
C ASP A 105 4.71 7.22 0.05
N ILE A 106 3.71 8.06 0.36
CA ILE A 106 2.59 8.32 -0.53
C ILE A 106 3.01 9.33 -1.59
N LEU A 107 2.72 9.01 -2.86
CA LEU A 107 2.94 9.92 -3.98
C LEU A 107 1.90 11.03 -3.95
N ILE A 108 2.36 12.30 -3.92
CA ILE A 108 1.50 13.48 -3.96
C ILE A 108 1.90 14.38 -5.14
N HIS A 109 0.95 15.22 -5.60
CA HIS A 109 1.20 16.16 -6.67
C HIS A 109 2.24 17.22 -6.25
N PRO A 110 3.15 17.67 -7.17
CA PRO A 110 4.19 18.66 -6.84
C PRO A 110 3.66 19.98 -6.26
N LYS A 111 2.45 20.38 -6.63
CA LYS A 111 1.80 21.58 -6.09
C LYS A 111 1.08 21.36 -4.76
N ASN A 112 1.02 20.13 -4.28
CA ASN A 112 0.41 19.82 -2.99
C ASN A 112 1.39 20.18 -1.87
N SER A 113 1.04 21.16 -1.05
CA SER A 113 1.86 21.58 0.11
C SER A 113 1.70 20.69 1.34
N LYS A 114 0.82 19.69 1.28
CA LYS A 114 0.53 18.79 2.39
C LYS A 114 1.78 17.98 2.75
N ARG A 115 2.08 17.93 4.03
CA ARG A 115 3.16 17.10 4.57
C ARG A 115 2.56 16.00 5.42
N ILE A 116 3.02 14.78 5.19
CA ILE A 116 2.61 13.60 5.95
C ILE A 116 3.84 13.03 6.63
N SER A 117 3.76 12.87 7.96
CA SER A 117 4.77 12.17 8.76
C SER A 117 4.08 11.63 10.01
N ILE A 118 3.65 10.39 9.95
CA ILE A 118 2.87 9.73 11.00
C ILE A 118 3.51 8.40 11.32
N LYS A 119 3.80 8.17 12.60
CA LYS A 119 4.36 6.90 13.10
C LYS A 119 3.24 5.92 13.46
N ASN A 120 3.55 4.62 13.40
CA ASN A 120 2.67 3.53 13.82
C ASN A 120 1.31 3.52 13.09
N VAL A 121 1.32 3.76 11.80
CA VAL A 121 0.12 3.65 10.97
C VAL A 121 -0.10 2.19 10.62
N LYS A 122 -1.30 1.69 10.91
CA LYS A 122 -1.69 0.32 10.57
C LYS A 122 -1.96 0.19 9.09
N VAL A 123 -1.34 -0.81 8.47
CA VAL A 123 -1.55 -1.14 7.06
C VAL A 123 -1.91 -2.61 6.91
N LYS A 124 -2.79 -2.89 5.98
CA LYS A 124 -3.18 -4.25 5.59
C LYS A 124 -2.64 -4.56 4.20
N ILE A 125 -1.97 -5.70 4.08
CA ILE A 125 -1.51 -6.19 2.79
C ILE A 125 -2.68 -6.85 2.07
N LEU A 126 -3.01 -6.37 0.89
CA LEU A 126 -4.09 -6.95 0.09
C LEU A 126 -3.54 -8.10 -0.76
N LYS A 127 -4.20 -9.25 -0.68
CA LYS A 127 -3.80 -10.48 -1.38
C LYS A 127 -4.75 -10.81 -2.52
#